data_7ce3bd588e72f979ea9891123e0af237
#
_entry.id   7ce3bd588e72f979ea9891123e0af237
#
_cell.length_a   1.000
_cell.length_b   1.000
_cell.length_c   1.000
_cell.angle_alpha   90.00
_cell.angle_beta   90.00
_cell.angle_gamma   90.00
#
_symmetry.space_group_name_H-M   'P 1'
#
loop_
_entity.id
_entity.type
_entity.pdbx_description
1 polymer ?
#
loop_
_entity_poly.entity_id
_entity_poly.type
_entity_poly.pdbx_seq_one_letter_code
_entity_poly.pdbx_strand_id
1 'polypeptide(L)'
;MSDIVWAIKPDNDSSEKMFLRIQNYASELQQAAELNYVAKIEETANAISLNMEQRKNIYLIFKESIYNAFKYAEATEINFNANYDGNMLTIILSDNGKGFDPQKTNSINGNGLGNLHRRAKEIGATLNVKSANKQGTTITVTLPI
;
A
#
# COMPACT_ATOMS: atom_id res chain seq x y z
N MET A 1 2.36 12.08 -17.44
CA MET A 1 1.42 12.64 -16.47
C MET A 1 1.77 12.14 -15.07
N SER A 2 1.72 13.02 -14.08
CA SER A 2 2.06 12.66 -12.70
C SER A 2 0.98 11.80 -12.07
N ASP A 3 1.38 10.80 -11.28
CA ASP A 3 0.46 9.94 -10.53
C ASP A 3 -0.40 10.75 -9.54
N ILE A 4 0.07 11.92 -9.14
CA ILE A 4 -0.64 12.76 -8.16
C ILE A 4 -1.77 13.55 -8.83
N VAL A 5 -1.64 13.87 -10.12
CA VAL A 5 -2.64 14.69 -10.81
C VAL A 5 -4.02 14.03 -10.82
N TRP A 6 -4.10 12.72 -11.02
CA TRP A 6 -5.39 12.03 -11.01
C TRP A 6 -6.06 12.09 -9.64
N ALA A 7 -5.28 12.07 -8.56
CA ALA A 7 -5.79 12.05 -7.20
C ALA A 7 -6.50 13.35 -6.81
N ILE A 8 -6.11 14.48 -7.43
CA ILE A 8 -6.69 15.78 -7.08
C ILE A 8 -7.94 16.13 -7.89
N LYS A 9 -8.29 15.34 -8.90
CA LYS A 9 -9.49 15.59 -9.69
C LYS A 9 -10.74 15.18 -8.91
N PRO A 10 -11.77 16.04 -8.84
CA PRO A 10 -13.00 15.69 -8.11
C PRO A 10 -13.67 14.41 -8.59
N ASP A 11 -13.54 14.08 -9.88
CA ASP A 11 -14.12 12.87 -10.47
C ASP A 11 -13.53 11.59 -9.91
N ASN A 12 -12.38 11.68 -9.22
CA ASN A 12 -11.62 10.53 -8.75
C ASN A 12 -11.72 10.31 -7.25
N ASP A 13 -12.71 10.89 -6.56
CA ASP A 13 -12.83 10.71 -5.11
C ASP A 13 -13.37 9.35 -4.69
N SER A 14 -13.73 8.49 -5.62
CA SER A 14 -14.12 7.12 -5.32
C SER A 14 -12.89 6.27 -4.98
N SER A 15 -13.03 5.46 -3.92
CA SER A 15 -11.97 4.52 -3.53
C SER A 15 -11.70 3.47 -4.61
N GLU A 16 -12.72 3.09 -5.38
CA GLU A 16 -12.56 2.12 -6.46
C GLU A 16 -11.50 2.56 -7.47
N LYS A 17 -11.51 3.82 -7.88
CA LYS A 17 -10.54 4.32 -8.85
C LYS A 17 -9.13 4.33 -8.27
N MET A 18 -9.00 4.66 -7.01
CA MET A 18 -7.71 4.62 -6.32
C MET A 18 -7.17 3.19 -6.28
N PHE A 19 -7.99 2.22 -5.89
CA PHE A 19 -7.57 0.82 -5.84
C PHE A 19 -7.22 0.30 -7.23
N LEU A 20 -8.00 0.66 -8.24
CA LEU A 20 -7.69 0.27 -9.62
C LEU A 20 -6.32 0.79 -10.05
N ARG A 21 -6.01 2.02 -9.69
CA ARG A 21 -4.72 2.62 -10.01
C ARG A 21 -3.56 1.86 -9.34
N ILE A 22 -3.76 1.47 -8.08
CA ILE A 22 -2.77 0.68 -7.36
C ILE A 22 -2.57 -0.68 -8.05
N GLN A 23 -3.67 -1.34 -8.45
CA GLN A 23 -3.60 -2.64 -9.10
C GLN A 23 -2.93 -2.56 -10.47
N ASN A 24 -3.18 -1.51 -11.22
CA ASN A 24 -2.52 -1.31 -12.51
C ASN A 24 -1.01 -1.18 -12.34
N TYR A 25 -0.58 -0.48 -11.30
CA TYR A 25 0.85 -0.34 -11.01
C TYR A 25 1.47 -1.70 -10.67
N ALA A 26 0.81 -2.47 -9.79
CA ALA A 26 1.29 -3.80 -9.43
C ALA A 26 1.36 -4.72 -10.63
N SER A 27 0.38 -4.63 -11.52
CA SER A 27 0.34 -5.44 -12.74
C SER A 27 1.51 -5.14 -13.67
N GLU A 28 1.89 -3.87 -13.78
CA GLU A 28 3.05 -3.48 -14.58
C GLU A 28 4.33 -4.11 -14.02
N LEU A 29 4.49 -4.12 -12.70
CA LEU A 29 5.66 -4.73 -12.08
C LEU A 29 5.63 -6.24 -12.23
N GLN A 30 4.47 -6.86 -12.15
CA GLN A 30 4.34 -8.30 -12.27
C GLN A 30 4.77 -8.82 -13.65
N GLN A 31 4.58 -8.04 -14.71
CA GLN A 31 4.98 -8.45 -16.04
C GLN A 31 6.48 -8.73 -16.16
N ALA A 32 7.28 -8.07 -15.34
CA ALA A 32 8.73 -8.21 -15.36
C ALA A 32 9.27 -9.09 -14.23
N ALA A 33 8.39 -9.65 -13.40
CA ALA A 33 8.80 -10.40 -12.21
C ALA A 33 8.21 -11.80 -12.22
N GLU A 34 8.97 -12.76 -11.69
CA GLU A 34 8.53 -14.16 -11.60
C GLU A 34 7.94 -14.41 -10.21
N LEU A 35 6.84 -13.72 -9.90
CA LEU A 35 6.16 -13.93 -8.63
C LEU A 35 4.65 -13.80 -8.83
N ASN A 36 3.91 -14.30 -7.85
CA ASN A 36 2.45 -14.25 -7.85
C ASN A 36 1.99 -13.01 -7.07
N TYR A 37 1.16 -12.21 -7.72
CA TYR A 37 0.50 -11.09 -7.06
C TYR A 37 -1.00 -11.34 -7.05
N VAL A 38 -1.61 -11.35 -5.88
CA VAL A 38 -3.05 -11.57 -5.72
C VAL A 38 -3.64 -10.40 -4.97
N ALA A 39 -4.71 -9.82 -5.51
CA ALA A 39 -5.42 -8.71 -4.88
C ALA A 39 -6.84 -9.14 -4.57
N LYS A 40 -7.29 -8.82 -3.36
CA LYS A 40 -8.66 -9.02 -2.94
C LYS A 40 -9.18 -7.73 -2.32
N ILE A 41 -10.05 -7.04 -3.05
CA ILE A 41 -10.63 -5.78 -2.60
C ILE A 41 -12.13 -6.00 -2.46
N GLU A 42 -12.64 -5.92 -1.22
CA GLU A 42 -14.05 -6.11 -0.98
C GLU A 42 -14.87 -4.96 -1.54
N GLU A 43 -16.11 -5.25 -1.93
CA GLU A 43 -17.00 -4.23 -2.50
C GLU A 43 -17.21 -3.06 -1.55
N THR A 44 -17.25 -3.34 -0.25
CA THR A 44 -17.40 -2.29 0.76
C THR A 44 -16.26 -1.29 0.72
N ALA A 45 -15.04 -1.77 0.46
CA ALA A 45 -13.86 -0.89 0.35
C ALA A 45 -13.90 -0.06 -0.94
N ASN A 46 -14.50 -0.57 -2.00
CA ASN A 46 -14.63 0.13 -3.28
C ASN A 46 -15.75 1.18 -3.28
N ALA A 47 -16.60 1.17 -2.27
CA ALA A 47 -17.83 1.98 -2.27
C ALA A 47 -17.73 3.23 -1.41
N ILE A 48 -16.54 3.57 -0.90
CA ILE A 48 -16.38 4.73 -0.03
C ILE A 48 -15.81 5.92 -0.80
N SER A 49 -16.10 7.11 -0.29
CA SER A 49 -15.57 8.36 -0.82
C SER A 49 -14.35 8.76 -0.01
N LEU A 50 -13.29 9.13 -0.69
CA LEU A 50 -12.06 9.59 -0.05
C LEU A 50 -11.73 10.99 -0.56
N ASN A 51 -11.26 11.85 0.34
CA ASN A 51 -10.84 13.18 -0.08
C ASN A 51 -9.48 13.10 -0.80
N MET A 52 -9.07 14.22 -1.36
CA MET A 52 -7.82 14.31 -2.14
C MET A 52 -6.59 13.87 -1.34
N GLU A 53 -6.47 14.31 -0.10
CA GLU A 53 -5.32 13.96 0.73
C GLU A 53 -5.30 12.47 1.06
N GLN A 54 -6.46 11.90 1.34
CA GLN A 54 -6.56 10.47 1.61
C GLN A 54 -6.15 9.65 0.39
N ARG A 55 -6.70 9.98 -0.78
CA ARG A 55 -6.36 9.27 -2.03
C ARG A 55 -4.87 9.34 -2.33
N LYS A 56 -4.32 10.54 -2.27
CA LYS A 56 -2.91 10.76 -2.56
C LYS A 56 -2.00 9.97 -1.64
N ASN A 57 -2.22 10.09 -0.35
CA ASN A 57 -1.33 9.45 0.62
C ASN A 57 -1.45 7.93 0.61
N ILE A 58 -2.66 7.40 0.52
CA ILE A 58 -2.86 5.94 0.43
C ILE A 58 -2.18 5.40 -0.83
N TYR A 59 -2.42 6.05 -1.96
CA TYR A 59 -1.81 5.60 -3.22
C TYR A 59 -0.28 5.59 -3.12
N LEU A 60 0.32 6.65 -2.60
CA LEU A 60 1.77 6.73 -2.50
C LEU A 60 2.36 5.74 -1.49
N ILE A 61 1.66 5.49 -0.38
CA ILE A 61 2.08 4.48 0.58
C ILE A 61 2.18 3.11 -0.11
N PHE A 62 1.13 2.71 -0.82
CA PHE A 62 1.10 1.38 -1.41
C PHE A 62 1.91 1.28 -2.70
N LYS A 63 2.06 2.36 -3.45
CA LYS A 63 2.98 2.37 -4.58
C LYS A 63 4.41 2.07 -4.11
N GLU A 64 4.85 2.74 -3.08
CA GLU A 64 6.19 2.52 -2.52
C GLU A 64 6.32 1.12 -1.92
N SER A 65 5.31 0.69 -1.17
CA SER A 65 5.33 -0.62 -0.51
C SER A 65 5.33 -1.76 -1.53
N ILE A 66 4.54 -1.65 -2.58
CA ILE A 66 4.48 -2.64 -3.66
C ILE A 66 5.81 -2.68 -4.40
N TYR A 67 6.37 -1.51 -4.70
CA TYR A 67 7.67 -1.44 -5.36
C TYR A 67 8.73 -2.18 -4.55
N ASN A 68 8.78 -1.92 -3.24
CA ASN A 68 9.74 -2.58 -2.36
C ASN A 68 9.53 -4.08 -2.30
N ALA A 69 8.28 -4.53 -2.27
CA ALA A 69 7.97 -5.96 -2.24
C ALA A 69 8.42 -6.66 -3.53
N PHE A 70 8.20 -6.03 -4.68
CA PHE A 70 8.63 -6.63 -5.96
C PHE A 70 10.13 -6.59 -6.15
N LYS A 71 10.78 -5.51 -5.72
CA LYS A 71 12.19 -5.26 -6.04
C LYS A 71 13.16 -5.86 -5.03
N TYR A 72 12.84 -5.79 -3.74
CA TYR A 72 13.82 -6.09 -2.69
C TYR A 72 13.48 -7.28 -1.80
N ALA A 73 12.22 -7.69 -1.75
CA ALA A 73 11.81 -8.72 -0.79
C ALA A 73 12.24 -10.13 -1.17
N GLU A 74 12.55 -10.38 -2.43
CA GLU A 74 12.84 -11.73 -2.93
C GLU A 74 11.67 -12.67 -2.63
N ALA A 75 10.46 -12.17 -2.77
CA ALA A 75 9.25 -12.92 -2.51
C ALA A 75 8.84 -13.76 -3.71
N THR A 76 8.08 -14.82 -3.47
CA THR A 76 7.42 -15.58 -4.52
C THR A 76 5.94 -15.25 -4.59
N GLU A 77 5.41 -14.63 -3.54
CA GLU A 77 4.00 -14.27 -3.47
C GLU A 77 3.79 -12.95 -2.74
N ILE A 78 2.93 -12.12 -3.31
CA ILE A 78 2.53 -10.84 -2.72
C ILE A 78 1.01 -10.79 -2.71
N ASN A 79 0.42 -10.45 -1.56
CA ASN A 79 -1.02 -10.34 -1.39
C ASN A 79 -1.41 -8.93 -0.99
N PHE A 80 -2.46 -8.41 -1.63
CA PHE A 80 -3.03 -7.11 -1.33
C PHE A 80 -4.50 -7.31 -0.95
N ASN A 81 -4.91 -6.79 0.20
CA ASN A 81 -6.29 -6.92 0.67
C ASN A 81 -6.79 -5.57 1.14
N ALA A 82 -8.07 -5.29 0.86
CA ALA A 82 -8.71 -4.08 1.36
C ALA A 82 -10.14 -4.40 1.79
N ASN A 83 -10.54 -3.90 2.95
CA ASN A 83 -11.92 -4.05 3.43
C ASN A 83 -12.34 -2.81 4.22
N TYR A 84 -13.64 -2.62 4.31
CA TYR A 84 -14.24 -1.54 5.08
C TYR A 84 -15.42 -2.12 5.86
N ASP A 85 -15.40 -1.96 7.18
CA ASP A 85 -16.41 -2.55 8.06
C ASP A 85 -17.54 -1.60 8.46
N GLY A 86 -17.59 -0.43 7.86
CA GLY A 86 -18.55 0.61 8.19
C GLY A 86 -17.95 1.74 9.05
N ASN A 87 -16.80 1.50 9.63
CA ASN A 87 -16.10 2.49 10.46
C ASN A 87 -14.63 2.64 10.08
N MET A 88 -13.99 1.56 9.69
CA MET A 88 -12.55 1.53 9.48
C MET A 88 -12.22 0.91 8.14
N LEU A 89 -11.45 1.63 7.34
CA LEU A 89 -10.86 1.09 6.13
C LEU A 89 -9.53 0.44 6.49
N THR A 90 -9.36 -0.84 6.15
CA THR A 90 -8.14 -1.59 6.41
C THR A 90 -7.55 -2.07 5.09
N ILE A 91 -6.28 -1.72 4.85
CA ILE A 91 -5.57 -2.13 3.64
C ILE A 91 -4.30 -2.83 4.08
N ILE A 92 -4.09 -4.05 3.56
CA ILE A 92 -2.97 -4.89 3.96
C ILE A 92 -2.20 -5.34 2.73
N LEU A 93 -0.89 -5.14 2.76
CA LEU A 93 0.02 -5.68 1.75
C LEU A 93 0.99 -6.61 2.47
N SER A 94 1.05 -7.87 2.03
CA SER A 94 1.96 -8.85 2.62
C SER A 94 2.75 -9.57 1.55
N ASP A 95 3.99 -9.92 1.87
CA ASP A 95 4.83 -10.75 1.03
C ASP A 95 5.47 -11.85 1.86
N ASN A 96 5.90 -12.92 1.18
CA ASN A 96 6.57 -14.06 1.82
C ASN A 96 8.08 -14.02 1.58
N GLY A 97 8.63 -12.82 1.42
CA GLY A 97 10.03 -12.64 1.11
C GLY A 97 10.96 -12.77 2.31
N LYS A 98 12.15 -12.21 2.15
CA LYS A 98 13.20 -12.33 3.17
C LYS A 98 12.96 -11.49 4.43
N GLY A 99 12.07 -10.51 4.34
CA GLY A 99 11.81 -9.62 5.46
C GLY A 99 13.01 -8.74 5.81
N PHE A 100 12.86 -7.99 6.86
CA PHE A 100 13.93 -7.13 7.40
C PHE A 100 13.64 -6.85 8.87
N ASP A 101 14.63 -6.29 9.57
CA ASP A 101 14.42 -5.79 10.92
C ASP A 101 14.07 -4.30 10.81
N PRO A 102 12.83 -3.90 11.15
CA PRO A 102 12.43 -2.51 11.00
C PRO A 102 13.31 -1.53 11.78
N GLN A 103 13.89 -1.97 12.89
CA GLN A 103 14.73 -1.11 13.70
C GLN A 103 16.11 -0.89 13.07
N LYS A 104 16.63 -1.88 12.36
CA LYS A 104 17.94 -1.79 11.74
C LYS A 104 17.93 -1.08 10.39
N THR A 105 16.91 -1.35 9.57
CA THR A 105 16.88 -0.81 8.21
C THR A 105 16.52 0.65 8.14
N ASN A 106 15.87 1.17 9.17
CA ASN A 106 15.40 2.55 9.17
C ASN A 106 16.52 3.56 8.98
N SER A 107 17.70 3.27 9.50
CA SER A 107 18.85 4.16 9.36
C SER A 107 19.66 3.91 8.08
N ILE A 108 19.55 2.72 7.50
CA ILE A 108 20.35 2.34 6.33
C ILE A 108 19.66 2.75 5.03
N ASN A 109 18.36 2.53 4.94
CA ASN A 109 17.59 2.79 3.73
C ASN A 109 17.00 4.19 3.70
N GLY A 110 17.55 5.09 4.46
CA GLY A 110 17.10 6.44 4.50
C GLY A 110 15.69 6.56 5.06
N ASN A 111 14.81 7.17 4.30
CA ASN A 111 13.50 7.59 4.78
C ASN A 111 12.34 6.72 4.32
N GLY A 112 12.59 5.50 3.81
CA GLY A 112 11.52 4.66 3.29
C GLY A 112 10.38 4.46 4.27
N LEU A 113 10.66 3.87 5.44
CA LEU A 113 9.63 3.65 6.46
C LEU A 113 9.15 4.97 7.06
N GLY A 114 10.06 5.91 7.27
CA GLY A 114 9.69 7.22 7.79
C GLY A 114 8.70 7.94 6.90
N ASN A 115 8.87 7.85 5.59
CA ASN A 115 7.94 8.46 4.63
C ASN A 115 6.57 7.81 4.69
N LEU A 116 6.52 6.48 4.83
CA LEU A 116 5.24 5.78 4.96
C LEU A 116 4.49 6.22 6.21
N HIS A 117 5.18 6.28 7.35
CA HIS A 117 4.57 6.71 8.59
C HIS A 117 4.10 8.17 8.53
N ARG A 118 4.89 9.03 7.91
CA ARG A 118 4.52 10.43 7.75
C ARG A 118 3.26 10.58 6.90
N ARG A 119 3.18 9.84 5.79
CA ARG A 119 2.01 9.90 4.91
C ARG A 119 0.74 9.40 5.60
N ALA A 120 0.86 8.34 6.38
CA ALA A 120 -0.27 7.83 7.14
C ALA A 120 -0.73 8.86 8.17
N LYS A 121 0.21 9.48 8.87
CA LYS A 121 -0.10 10.47 9.88
C LYS A 121 -0.82 11.70 9.29
N GLU A 122 -0.44 12.11 8.07
CA GLU A 122 -1.07 13.26 7.41
C GLU A 122 -2.58 13.08 7.21
N ILE A 123 -3.04 11.84 7.10
CA ILE A 123 -4.46 11.57 6.88
C ILE A 123 -5.13 10.94 8.11
N GLY A 124 -4.45 10.92 9.24
CA GLY A 124 -5.01 10.34 10.45
C GLY A 124 -5.11 8.83 10.43
N ALA A 125 -4.32 8.17 9.58
CA ALA A 125 -4.28 6.72 9.49
C ALA A 125 -3.21 6.16 10.41
N THR A 126 -3.38 4.88 10.77
CA THR A 126 -2.37 4.14 11.52
C THR A 126 -1.65 3.19 10.57
N LEU A 127 -0.33 3.24 10.57
CA LEU A 127 0.50 2.35 9.78
C LEU A 127 1.20 1.37 10.70
N ASN A 128 1.10 0.09 10.39
CA ASN A 128 1.78 -0.97 11.13
C ASN A 128 2.63 -1.78 10.16
N VAL A 129 3.92 -1.94 10.48
CA VAL A 129 4.84 -2.74 9.68
C VAL A 129 5.31 -3.91 10.53
N LYS A 130 5.01 -5.13 10.09
CA LYS A 130 5.49 -6.35 10.71
C LYS A 130 6.45 -7.02 9.74
N SER A 131 7.69 -7.16 10.15
CA SER A 131 8.70 -7.80 9.33
C SER A 131 9.74 -8.44 10.24
N ALA A 132 10.21 -9.61 9.84
CA ALA A 132 11.28 -10.31 10.54
C ALA A 132 12.11 -11.05 9.52
N ASN A 133 13.36 -11.27 9.84
CA ASN A 133 14.30 -11.94 8.94
C ASN A 133 13.74 -13.30 8.50
N LYS A 134 13.63 -13.50 7.19
CA LYS A 134 13.12 -14.73 6.55
C LYS A 134 11.63 -15.00 6.80
N GLN A 135 10.87 -14.03 7.27
CA GLN A 135 9.46 -14.21 7.57
C GLN A 135 8.53 -13.31 6.74
N GLY A 136 9.09 -12.60 5.78
CA GLY A 136 8.31 -11.70 4.95
C GLY A 136 7.98 -10.38 5.64
N THR A 137 7.15 -9.60 4.98
CA THR A 137 6.76 -8.27 5.46
C THR A 137 5.26 -8.09 5.29
N THR A 138 4.60 -7.53 6.30
CA THR A 138 3.18 -7.17 6.25
C THR A 138 3.05 -5.71 6.63
N ILE A 139 2.44 -4.93 5.74
CA ILE A 139 2.15 -3.51 5.96
C ILE A 139 0.65 -3.35 6.05
N THR A 140 0.18 -2.78 7.15
CA THR A 140 -1.24 -2.57 7.40
C THR A 140 -1.50 -1.09 7.61
N VAL A 141 -2.46 -0.55 6.85
CA VAL A 141 -2.95 0.82 7.04
C VAL A 141 -4.41 0.75 7.46
N THR A 142 -4.73 1.39 8.56
CA THR A 142 -6.11 1.52 9.03
C THR A 142 -6.49 2.99 9.07
N LEU A 143 -7.65 3.31 8.53
CA LEU A 143 -8.13 4.69 8.43
C LEU A 143 -9.60 4.76 8.82
N PRO A 144 -9.94 5.53 9.87
CA PRO A 144 -11.34 5.78 10.21
C PRO A 144 -12.03 6.59 9.10
N ILE A 145 -13.17 6.13 8.68
CA ILE A 145 -13.96 6.82 7.63
C ILE A 145 -15.37 7.11 8.14
#